data_e3bf2f5f507d54a804e288cbfffd21e5
#
_entry.id   e3bf2f5f507d54a804e288cbfffd21e5
#
_cell.length_a   1.000
_cell.length_b   1.000
_cell.length_c   1.000
_cell.angle_alpha   90.00
_cell.angle_beta   90.00
_cell.angle_gamma   90.00
#
_symmetry.space_group_name_H-M   'P 1'
#
loop_
_entity.id
_entity.type
_entity.pdbx_description
1 polymer ?
#
loop_
_entity_poly.entity_id
_entity_poly.type
_entity_poly.pdbx_seq_one_letter_code
_entity_poly.pdbx_strand_id
1 'polypeptide(L)'
;MILVDMSQIMMASIMMQMHMSKKNEPEEEMVRHMILNSLRMYRTRFLSEYGELVLCYDSRHYWRRDYFPDYKYSRRKGRESDTKDWDTIFGCLNTIKDEIKEHLPYKSVEVYGAEADDIIATLCSEYAEEIMILSGDKDFIQLQRFPNVKQYSPITKKMVNGENADVYVKEHVFRGDTSDGIPNVLSPDNTFVDGLRQRPLSKKKIAAWIDHDFDDVAPNDEVKRNYQRNLKLIDLTYTPDELSEEILDTYRSTSAGDRSKLLNYFIQKRLSNLTESIGEF
;
A
#
# COMPACT_ATOMS: atom_id res chain seq x y z
N MET A 1 6.21 9.68 -12.88
CA MET A 1 5.14 9.98 -11.86
C MET A 1 5.56 9.58 -10.45
N ILE A 2 4.93 10.17 -9.42
CA ILE A 2 5.16 9.80 -8.02
C ILE A 2 3.91 9.09 -7.50
N LEU A 3 3.98 7.78 -7.29
CA LEU A 3 2.88 6.95 -6.81
C LEU A 3 2.87 6.93 -5.29
N VAL A 4 1.80 7.39 -4.68
CA VAL A 4 1.69 7.57 -3.23
C VAL A 4 0.76 6.51 -2.65
N ASP A 5 1.30 5.64 -1.80
CA ASP A 5 0.50 4.77 -0.94
C ASP A 5 -0.16 5.62 0.17
N MET A 6 -1.39 6.03 -0.10
CA MET A 6 -2.13 6.92 0.81
C MET A 6 -2.50 6.22 2.11
N SER A 7 -2.77 4.93 2.08
CA SER A 7 -3.11 4.16 3.28
C SER A 7 -1.96 4.20 4.28
N GLN A 8 -0.72 4.05 3.82
CA GLN A 8 0.45 4.14 4.69
C GLN A 8 0.67 5.56 5.21
N ILE A 9 0.62 6.60 4.35
CA ILE A 9 0.86 7.99 4.78
C ILE A 9 -0.20 8.45 5.78
N MET A 10 -1.47 8.16 5.49
CA MET A 10 -2.59 8.57 6.34
C MET A 10 -2.55 7.85 7.70
N MET A 11 -2.35 6.52 7.68
CA MET A 11 -2.26 5.74 8.92
C MET A 11 -1.04 6.13 9.76
N ALA A 12 0.12 6.32 9.15
CA ALA A 12 1.32 6.77 9.86
C ALA A 12 1.13 8.15 10.49
N SER A 13 0.47 9.08 9.78
CA SER A 13 0.21 10.44 10.29
C SER A 13 -0.71 10.43 11.50
N ILE A 14 -1.84 9.69 11.44
CA ILE A 14 -2.79 9.64 12.56
C ILE A 14 -2.20 8.93 13.77
N MET A 15 -1.48 7.81 13.57
CA MET A 15 -0.84 7.10 14.68
C MET A 15 0.27 7.94 15.32
N MET A 16 1.04 8.69 14.53
CA MET A 16 2.05 9.62 15.04
C MET A 16 1.42 10.75 15.84
N GLN A 17 0.34 11.35 15.35
CA GLN A 17 -0.38 12.42 16.04
C GLN A 17 -0.92 11.95 17.38
N MET A 18 -1.61 10.80 17.43
CA MET A 18 -2.16 10.21 18.65
C MET A 18 -1.04 9.87 19.66
N HIS A 19 0.10 9.36 19.17
CA HIS A 19 1.26 9.09 20.03
C HIS A 19 1.84 10.36 20.64
N MET A 20 1.96 11.45 19.86
CA MET A 20 2.49 12.73 20.32
C MET A 20 1.56 13.44 21.32
N SER A 21 0.25 13.41 21.08
CA SER A 21 -0.75 14.01 21.96
C SER A 21 -1.03 13.18 23.21
N LYS A 22 -0.63 11.90 23.21
CA LYS A 22 -0.98 10.91 24.25
C LYS A 22 -2.49 10.77 24.47
N LYS A 23 -3.27 11.01 23.42
CA LYS A 23 -4.73 10.85 23.40
C LYS A 23 -5.12 9.57 22.69
N ASN A 24 -6.25 9.00 23.08
CA ASN A 24 -6.81 7.83 22.40
C ASN A 24 -7.67 8.22 21.19
N GLU A 25 -7.95 9.49 21.00
CA GLU A 25 -8.71 10.06 19.89
C GLU A 25 -7.84 10.97 19.03
N PRO A 26 -8.00 10.94 17.70
CA PRO A 26 -7.24 11.79 16.81
C PRO A 26 -7.69 13.25 16.87
N GLU A 27 -6.74 14.17 16.76
CA GLU A 27 -7.00 15.59 16.51
C GLU A 27 -7.01 15.84 15.00
N GLU A 28 -8.21 15.84 14.41
CA GLU A 28 -8.41 15.88 12.95
C GLU A 28 -7.63 17.01 12.25
N GLU A 29 -7.61 18.21 12.84
CA GLU A 29 -6.89 19.35 12.27
C GLU A 29 -5.37 19.09 12.19
N MET A 30 -4.81 18.49 13.21
CA MET A 30 -3.38 18.14 13.25
C MET A 30 -3.06 17.00 12.30
N VAL A 31 -3.89 15.95 12.26
CA VAL A 31 -3.75 14.83 11.32
C VAL A 31 -3.79 15.33 9.88
N ARG A 32 -4.77 16.19 9.55
CA ARG A 32 -4.90 16.85 8.25
C ARG A 32 -3.63 17.60 7.88
N HIS A 33 -3.16 18.45 8.79
CA HIS A 33 -1.92 19.21 8.57
C HIS A 33 -0.72 18.29 8.30
N MET A 34 -0.55 17.22 9.06
CA MET A 34 0.55 16.27 8.90
C MET A 34 0.50 15.57 7.55
N ILE A 35 -0.68 15.10 7.11
CA ILE A 35 -0.86 14.44 5.82
C ILE A 35 -0.53 15.41 4.68
N LEU A 36 -1.14 16.60 4.68
CA LEU A 36 -0.92 17.59 3.64
C LEU A 36 0.54 18.05 3.56
N ASN A 37 1.17 18.30 4.71
CA ASN A 37 2.58 18.66 4.75
C ASN A 37 3.50 17.52 4.25
N SER A 38 3.14 16.27 4.48
CA SER A 38 3.87 15.12 3.93
C SER A 38 3.77 15.09 2.40
N LEU A 39 2.57 15.26 1.84
CA LEU A 39 2.37 15.32 0.38
C LEU A 39 3.18 16.47 -0.24
N ARG A 40 3.09 17.67 0.32
CA ARG A 40 3.87 18.84 -0.11
C ARG A 40 5.36 18.55 -0.10
N MET A 41 5.89 18.05 1.01
CA MET A 41 7.32 17.76 1.18
C MET A 41 7.83 16.76 0.15
N TYR A 42 7.10 15.68 -0.09
CA TYR A 42 7.53 14.66 -1.05
C TYR A 42 7.37 15.13 -2.49
N ARG A 43 6.32 15.89 -2.79
CA ARG A 43 6.19 16.56 -4.08
C ARG A 43 7.39 17.46 -4.36
N THR A 44 7.70 18.38 -3.46
CA THR A 44 8.84 19.30 -3.61
C THR A 44 10.15 18.56 -3.81
N ARG A 45 10.32 17.43 -3.13
CA ARG A 45 11.55 16.65 -3.21
C ARG A 45 11.73 15.91 -4.53
N PHE A 46 10.66 15.39 -5.10
CA PHE A 46 10.74 14.42 -6.20
C PHE A 46 10.13 14.91 -7.53
N LEU A 47 9.40 16.03 -7.51
CA LEU A 47 8.69 16.56 -8.68
C LEU A 47 9.59 16.73 -9.92
N SER A 48 10.81 17.24 -9.73
CA SER A 48 11.71 17.55 -10.86
C SER A 48 12.21 16.32 -11.61
N GLU A 49 12.28 15.17 -10.95
CA GLU A 49 12.78 13.91 -11.53
C GLU A 49 11.62 13.01 -11.98
N TYR A 50 10.52 12.96 -11.19
CA TYR A 50 9.44 11.99 -11.39
C TYR A 50 8.12 12.62 -11.84
N GLY A 51 7.96 13.93 -11.80
CA GLY A 51 6.69 14.58 -12.13
C GLY A 51 5.70 14.60 -10.94
N GLU A 52 4.41 14.67 -11.25
CA GLU A 52 3.36 14.97 -10.24
C GLU A 52 2.96 13.75 -9.41
N LEU A 53 2.33 14.01 -8.25
CA LEU A 53 1.76 12.99 -7.36
C LEU A 53 0.53 12.33 -7.99
N VAL A 54 0.45 11.02 -7.82
CA VAL A 54 -0.75 10.21 -8.05
C VAL A 54 -1.08 9.51 -6.72
N LEU A 55 -2.22 9.84 -6.16
CA LEU A 55 -2.65 9.36 -4.84
C LEU A 55 -3.43 8.06 -5.00
N CYS A 56 -2.86 6.94 -4.55
CA CYS A 56 -3.43 5.61 -4.66
C CYS A 56 -4.10 5.23 -3.34
N TYR A 57 -5.38 4.86 -3.38
CA TYR A 57 -6.19 4.54 -2.20
C TYR A 57 -6.70 3.10 -2.24
N ASP A 58 -6.70 2.45 -1.07
CA ASP A 58 -7.39 1.17 -0.90
C ASP A 58 -8.91 1.36 -1.03
N SER A 59 -9.54 0.44 -1.74
CA SER A 59 -10.99 0.25 -1.66
C SER A 59 -11.39 -0.37 -0.32
N ARG A 60 -12.66 -0.21 0.07
CA ARG A 60 -13.22 -0.90 1.25
C ARG A 60 -13.32 -2.41 1.05
N HIS A 61 -13.51 -2.83 -0.16
CA HIS A 61 -13.55 -4.22 -0.59
C HIS A 61 -12.38 -4.47 -1.54
N TYR A 62 -11.73 -5.61 -1.45
CA TYR A 62 -10.62 -5.99 -2.32
C TYR A 62 -10.67 -7.46 -2.66
N TRP A 63 -10.30 -7.77 -3.90
CA TRP A 63 -10.42 -9.08 -4.54
C TRP A 63 -9.69 -10.21 -3.80
N ARG A 64 -8.58 -9.89 -3.12
CA ARG A 64 -7.82 -10.89 -2.34
C ARG A 64 -8.66 -11.53 -1.25
N ARG A 65 -9.61 -10.79 -0.67
CA ARG A 65 -10.51 -11.31 0.35
C ARG A 65 -11.56 -12.26 -0.24
N ASP A 66 -11.99 -12.04 -1.48
CA ASP A 66 -12.91 -12.96 -2.15
C ASP A 66 -12.21 -14.26 -2.50
N TYR A 67 -10.93 -14.19 -2.89
CA TYR A 67 -10.11 -15.35 -3.18
C TYR A 67 -9.68 -16.09 -1.90
N PHE A 68 -9.31 -15.39 -0.84
CA PHE A 68 -8.86 -15.93 0.45
C PHE A 68 -9.56 -15.20 1.61
N PRO A 69 -10.67 -15.73 2.15
CA PRO A 69 -11.48 -15.06 3.19
C PRO A 69 -10.72 -14.68 4.45
N ASP A 70 -9.64 -15.41 4.77
CA ASP A 70 -8.79 -15.16 5.93
C ASP A 70 -7.73 -14.08 5.71
N TYR A 71 -7.69 -13.49 4.50
CA TYR A 71 -6.80 -12.38 4.18
C TYR A 71 -6.98 -11.21 5.15
N LYS A 72 -5.89 -10.77 5.74
CA LYS A 72 -5.85 -9.69 6.75
C LYS A 72 -6.73 -9.95 7.99
N TYR A 73 -7.03 -11.23 8.30
CA TYR A 73 -7.82 -11.62 9.48
C TYR A 73 -7.19 -11.11 10.78
N SER A 74 -5.88 -11.26 10.96
CA SER A 74 -5.16 -10.84 12.16
C SER A 74 -5.28 -9.34 12.41
N ARG A 75 -5.33 -8.51 11.35
CA ARG A 75 -5.52 -7.05 11.46
C ARG A 75 -6.93 -6.72 11.98
N ARG A 76 -7.96 -7.46 11.56
CA ARG A 76 -9.34 -7.29 12.06
C ARG A 76 -9.44 -7.65 13.53
N LYS A 77 -8.99 -8.86 13.87
CA LYS A 77 -8.99 -9.36 15.26
C LYS A 77 -8.17 -8.47 16.19
N GLY A 78 -7.02 -7.96 15.71
CA GLY A 78 -6.19 -7.02 16.47
C GLY A 78 -6.94 -5.73 16.79
N ARG A 79 -7.70 -5.17 15.84
CA ARG A 79 -8.52 -3.97 16.05
C ARG A 79 -9.67 -4.19 17.01
N GLU A 80 -10.34 -5.33 16.94
CA GLU A 80 -11.43 -5.70 17.87
C GLU A 80 -10.96 -5.80 19.33
N SER A 81 -9.69 -6.15 19.55
CA SER A 81 -9.08 -6.25 20.88
C SER A 81 -8.31 -5.00 21.32
N ASP A 82 -8.16 -4.01 20.45
CA ASP A 82 -7.45 -2.75 20.74
C ASP A 82 -8.31 -1.82 21.61
N THR A 83 -7.65 -1.00 22.40
CA THR A 83 -8.30 0.04 23.22
C THR A 83 -8.64 1.30 22.45
N LYS A 84 -8.15 1.44 21.23
CA LYS A 84 -8.42 2.60 20.34
C LYS A 84 -9.79 2.51 19.71
N ASP A 85 -10.44 3.65 19.57
CA ASP A 85 -11.67 3.77 18.78
C ASP A 85 -11.34 3.82 17.28
N TRP A 86 -11.35 2.63 16.65
CA TRP A 86 -11.03 2.48 15.24
C TRP A 86 -12.09 3.11 14.33
N ASP A 87 -13.35 3.23 14.76
CA ASP A 87 -14.41 3.88 13.99
C ASP A 87 -14.15 5.39 13.89
N THR A 88 -13.79 6.01 15.00
CA THR A 88 -13.36 7.43 15.02
C THR A 88 -12.09 7.66 14.20
N ILE A 89 -11.09 6.75 14.30
CA ILE A 89 -9.87 6.83 13.50
C ILE A 89 -10.18 6.77 11.99
N PHE A 90 -10.95 5.80 11.54
CA PHE A 90 -11.32 5.68 10.13
C PHE A 90 -12.25 6.80 9.66
N GLY A 91 -13.15 7.28 10.53
CA GLY A 91 -13.99 8.45 10.26
C GLY A 91 -13.14 9.69 9.94
N CYS A 92 -12.16 9.98 10.79
CA CYS A 92 -11.21 11.06 10.59
C CYS A 92 -10.44 10.92 9.25
N LEU A 93 -9.89 9.73 8.98
CA LEU A 93 -9.15 9.48 7.74
C LEU A 93 -10.03 9.59 6.50
N ASN A 94 -11.26 9.10 6.53
CA ASN A 94 -12.19 9.21 5.40
C ASN A 94 -12.56 10.68 5.13
N THR A 95 -12.82 11.47 6.16
CA THR A 95 -13.06 12.93 6.02
C THR A 95 -11.90 13.61 5.31
N ILE A 96 -10.67 13.36 5.75
CA ILE A 96 -9.47 13.96 5.16
C ILE A 96 -9.26 13.44 3.71
N LYS A 97 -9.51 12.16 3.45
CA LYS A 97 -9.44 11.58 2.09
C LYS A 97 -10.38 12.31 1.13
N ASP A 98 -11.63 12.50 1.54
CA ASP A 98 -12.63 13.15 0.70
C ASP A 98 -12.26 14.63 0.44
N GLU A 99 -11.77 15.35 1.46
CA GLU A 99 -11.25 16.71 1.30
C GLU A 99 -10.06 16.77 0.32
N ILE A 100 -9.12 15.83 0.41
CA ILE A 100 -7.97 15.75 -0.51
C ILE A 100 -8.46 15.55 -1.95
N LYS A 101 -9.38 14.62 -2.17
CA LYS A 101 -9.95 14.37 -3.50
C LYS A 101 -10.67 15.57 -4.10
N GLU A 102 -11.35 16.35 -3.25
CA GLU A 102 -12.15 17.49 -3.71
C GLU A 102 -11.29 18.75 -3.96
N HIS A 103 -10.26 18.98 -3.16
CA HIS A 103 -9.60 20.28 -3.09
C HIS A 103 -8.13 20.27 -3.55
N LEU A 104 -7.43 19.14 -3.57
CA LEU A 104 -6.02 19.10 -3.95
C LEU A 104 -5.86 18.87 -5.47
N PRO A 105 -4.78 19.39 -6.08
CA PRO A 105 -4.57 19.35 -7.52
C PRO A 105 -3.91 18.03 -7.99
N TYR A 106 -4.19 16.92 -7.31
CA TYR A 106 -3.57 15.64 -7.62
C TYR A 106 -4.58 14.64 -8.19
N LYS A 107 -4.11 13.75 -9.07
CA LYS A 107 -4.92 12.59 -9.45
C LYS A 107 -5.11 11.70 -8.21
N SER A 108 -6.36 11.34 -7.93
CA SER A 108 -6.73 10.41 -6.86
C SER A 108 -7.36 9.17 -7.47
N VAL A 109 -6.70 8.02 -7.32
CA VAL A 109 -7.13 6.75 -7.91
C VAL A 109 -7.60 5.83 -6.79
N GLU A 110 -8.85 5.43 -6.84
CA GLU A 110 -9.49 4.43 -5.98
C GLU A 110 -10.41 3.60 -6.86
N VAL A 111 -10.22 2.28 -6.91
CA VAL A 111 -10.98 1.36 -7.75
C VAL A 111 -11.62 0.31 -6.88
N TYR A 112 -12.91 0.03 -7.08
CA TYR A 112 -13.61 -1.01 -6.32
C TYR A 112 -12.94 -2.37 -6.56
N GLY A 113 -12.65 -3.09 -5.51
CA GLY A 113 -11.97 -4.37 -5.58
C GLY A 113 -10.44 -4.29 -5.52
N ALA A 114 -9.83 -3.10 -5.67
CA ALA A 114 -8.38 -2.92 -5.63
C ALA A 114 -7.87 -2.42 -4.28
N GLU A 115 -6.67 -2.83 -3.93
CA GLU A 115 -5.84 -2.18 -2.94
C GLU A 115 -4.91 -1.16 -3.62
N ALA A 116 -4.32 -0.24 -2.85
CA ALA A 116 -3.32 0.70 -3.39
C ALA A 116 -2.15 -0.04 -4.07
N ASP A 117 -1.83 -1.24 -3.56
CA ASP A 117 -0.77 -2.11 -4.09
C ASP A 117 -1.07 -2.55 -5.53
N ASP A 118 -2.33 -2.92 -5.83
CA ASP A 118 -2.76 -3.30 -7.17
C ASP A 118 -2.66 -2.11 -8.13
N ILE A 119 -3.10 -0.92 -7.67
CA ILE A 119 -3.04 0.31 -8.45
C ILE A 119 -1.59 0.67 -8.79
N ILE A 120 -0.72 0.68 -7.78
CA ILE A 120 0.70 1.01 -7.94
C ILE A 120 1.39 0.00 -8.86
N ALA A 121 1.14 -1.31 -8.67
CA ALA A 121 1.73 -2.36 -9.50
C ALA A 121 1.29 -2.25 -10.97
N THR A 122 0.00 -2.05 -11.20
CA THR A 122 -0.55 -1.88 -12.56
C THR A 122 0.06 -0.67 -13.26
N LEU A 123 0.17 0.48 -12.58
CA LEU A 123 0.78 1.66 -13.16
C LEU A 123 2.29 1.49 -13.42
N CYS A 124 3.01 0.79 -12.53
CA CYS A 124 4.43 0.47 -12.73
C CYS A 124 4.67 -0.44 -13.94
N SER A 125 3.76 -1.36 -14.22
CA SER A 125 3.89 -2.28 -15.37
C SER A 125 3.52 -1.64 -16.70
N GLU A 126 2.59 -0.69 -16.71
CA GLU A 126 2.07 -0.06 -17.93
C GLU A 126 2.93 1.12 -18.41
N TYR A 127 3.50 1.91 -17.49
CA TYR A 127 4.17 3.16 -17.84
C TYR A 127 5.70 3.05 -17.78
N ALA A 128 6.37 3.47 -18.87
CA ALA A 128 7.82 3.44 -19.01
C ALA A 128 8.54 4.72 -18.50
N GLU A 129 7.80 5.71 -18.02
CA GLU A 129 8.39 6.91 -17.43
C GLU A 129 9.03 6.61 -16.07
N GLU A 130 9.90 7.50 -15.58
CA GLU A 130 10.48 7.37 -14.23
C GLU A 130 9.38 7.39 -13.16
N ILE A 131 9.38 6.38 -12.29
CA ILE A 131 8.38 6.20 -11.23
C ILE A 131 9.06 6.16 -9.87
N MET A 132 8.55 7.00 -8.95
CA MET A 132 8.89 6.95 -7.54
C MET A 132 7.69 6.42 -6.75
N ILE A 133 7.84 5.26 -6.11
CA ILE A 133 6.84 4.74 -5.15
C ILE A 133 7.13 5.34 -3.78
N LEU A 134 6.16 6.05 -3.20
CA LEU A 134 6.22 6.56 -1.83
C LEU A 134 5.50 5.59 -0.89
N SER A 135 6.21 4.57 -0.47
CA SER A 135 5.79 3.60 0.54
C SER A 135 7.00 2.91 1.16
N GLY A 136 6.91 2.61 2.45
CA GLY A 136 7.88 1.77 3.15
C GLY A 136 7.54 0.28 3.09
N ASP A 137 6.44 -0.08 2.41
CA ASP A 137 6.04 -1.47 2.27
C ASP A 137 7.07 -2.25 1.43
N LYS A 138 7.46 -3.41 1.96
CA LYS A 138 8.47 -4.25 1.31
C LYS A 138 7.90 -5.01 0.12
N ASP A 139 6.58 -5.11 0.01
CA ASP A 139 5.95 -5.79 -1.11
C ASP A 139 6.22 -5.07 -2.43
N PHE A 140 6.44 -3.76 -2.39
CA PHE A 140 6.86 -2.99 -3.56
C PHE A 140 8.30 -3.25 -4.03
N ILE A 141 9.14 -3.96 -3.26
CA ILE A 141 10.47 -4.39 -3.72
C ILE A 141 10.37 -5.21 -5.00
N GLN A 142 9.31 -6.02 -5.16
CA GLN A 142 9.07 -6.80 -6.37
C GLN A 142 8.90 -5.94 -7.63
N LEU A 143 8.44 -4.68 -7.49
CA LEU A 143 8.26 -3.75 -8.62
C LEU A 143 9.60 -3.11 -9.06
N GLN A 144 10.67 -3.25 -8.29
CA GLN A 144 12.01 -2.81 -8.70
C GLN A 144 12.62 -3.71 -9.79
N ARG A 145 11.88 -4.74 -10.26
CA ARG A 145 12.19 -5.45 -11.52
C ARG A 145 12.07 -4.55 -12.75
N PHE A 146 11.28 -3.48 -12.67
CA PHE A 146 11.19 -2.45 -13.69
C PHE A 146 12.31 -1.42 -13.47
N PRO A 147 13.22 -1.19 -14.46
CA PRO A 147 14.40 -0.36 -14.27
C PRO A 147 14.09 1.13 -14.00
N ASN A 148 12.91 1.59 -14.40
CA ASN A 148 12.40 2.95 -14.22
C ASN A 148 11.69 3.14 -12.86
N VAL A 149 11.58 2.11 -12.02
CA VAL A 149 10.88 2.17 -10.73
C VAL A 149 11.86 2.25 -9.59
N LYS A 150 11.68 3.25 -8.73
CA LYS A 150 12.39 3.40 -7.46
C LYS A 150 11.41 3.54 -6.31
N GLN A 151 11.84 3.21 -5.12
CA GLN A 151 11.01 3.24 -3.92
C GLN A 151 11.66 4.06 -2.82
N TYR A 152 10.86 4.91 -2.18
CA TYR A 152 11.28 5.71 -1.02
C TYR A 152 10.32 5.49 0.15
N SER A 153 10.88 5.16 1.31
CA SER A 153 10.10 4.99 2.54
C SER A 153 9.91 6.32 3.26
N PRO A 154 8.67 6.82 3.37
CA PRO A 154 8.34 8.00 4.17
C PRO A 154 8.67 7.84 5.65
N ILE A 155 8.57 6.62 6.17
CA ILE A 155 8.79 6.30 7.59
C ILE A 155 10.28 6.36 7.94
N THR A 156 11.12 5.65 7.18
CA THR A 156 12.57 5.61 7.44
C THR A 156 13.33 6.77 6.80
N LYS A 157 12.68 7.52 5.91
CA LYS A 157 13.27 8.62 5.11
C LYS A 157 14.47 8.20 4.27
N LYS A 158 14.41 6.99 3.72
CA LYS A 158 15.47 6.39 2.90
C LYS A 158 14.90 5.72 1.65
N MET A 159 15.75 5.61 0.63
CA MET A 159 15.48 4.72 -0.49
C MET A 159 15.37 3.28 0.01
N VAL A 160 14.42 2.54 -0.52
CA VAL A 160 14.27 1.10 -0.30
C VAL A 160 14.90 0.40 -1.51
N ASN A 161 15.92 -0.39 -1.27
CA ASN A 161 16.64 -1.11 -2.33
C ASN A 161 16.49 -2.61 -2.08
N GLY A 162 15.97 -3.32 -3.06
CA GLY A 162 15.99 -4.78 -3.13
C GLY A 162 17.23 -5.24 -3.91
N GLU A 163 17.91 -6.28 -3.44
CA GLU A 163 19.06 -6.83 -4.18
C GLU A 163 18.64 -7.55 -5.48
N ASN A 164 17.52 -8.28 -5.43
CA ASN A 164 16.94 -8.98 -6.58
C ASN A 164 15.42 -9.13 -6.36
N ALA A 165 14.65 -8.39 -7.14
CA ALA A 165 13.19 -8.34 -7.01
C ALA A 165 12.54 -9.71 -7.27
N ASP A 166 13.03 -10.48 -8.24
CA ASP A 166 12.45 -11.79 -8.59
C ASP A 166 12.75 -12.86 -7.53
N VAL A 167 13.96 -12.84 -6.96
CA VAL A 167 14.29 -13.70 -5.82
C VAL A 167 13.48 -13.32 -4.60
N TYR A 168 13.32 -12.01 -4.36
CA TYR A 168 12.54 -11.50 -3.23
C TYR A 168 11.09 -12.00 -3.27
N VAL A 169 10.40 -11.84 -4.40
CA VAL A 169 8.99 -12.26 -4.50
C VAL A 169 8.85 -13.78 -4.37
N LYS A 170 9.75 -14.58 -4.99
CA LYS A 170 9.75 -16.01 -4.84
C LYS A 170 9.93 -16.47 -3.39
N GLU A 171 10.92 -15.88 -2.69
CA GLU A 171 11.10 -16.17 -1.25
C GLU A 171 9.87 -15.80 -0.43
N HIS A 172 9.25 -14.66 -0.72
CA HIS A 172 8.07 -14.18 -0.02
C HIS A 172 6.89 -15.12 -0.24
N VAL A 173 6.65 -15.58 -1.46
CA VAL A 173 5.63 -16.58 -1.79
C VAL A 173 5.81 -17.87 -0.96
N PHE A 174 7.04 -18.36 -0.83
CA PHE A 174 7.30 -19.54 0.01
C PHE A 174 7.03 -19.28 1.50
N ARG A 175 7.43 -18.12 2.01
CA ARG A 175 7.29 -17.78 3.43
C ARG A 175 5.88 -17.41 3.84
N GLY A 176 5.04 -17.00 2.87
CA GLY A 176 3.79 -16.33 3.17
C GLY A 176 4.00 -14.97 3.81
N ASP A 177 2.92 -14.29 4.13
CA ASP A 177 2.91 -13.03 4.85
C ASP A 177 2.05 -13.10 6.10
N THR A 178 2.71 -13.09 7.26
CA THR A 178 2.03 -13.13 8.56
C THR A 178 1.21 -11.87 8.80
N SER A 179 1.63 -10.71 8.29
CA SER A 179 0.94 -9.44 8.48
C SER A 179 -0.39 -9.40 7.73
N ASP A 180 -0.45 -10.09 6.59
CA ASP A 180 -1.64 -10.23 5.76
C ASP A 180 -2.40 -11.54 5.99
N GLY A 181 -1.94 -12.34 6.95
CA GLY A 181 -2.61 -13.58 7.34
C GLY A 181 -2.40 -14.71 6.32
N ILE A 182 -1.36 -14.63 5.49
CA ILE A 182 -1.01 -15.63 4.48
C ILE A 182 0.00 -16.61 5.05
N PRO A 183 -0.37 -17.88 5.34
CA PRO A 183 0.56 -18.85 5.87
C PRO A 183 1.62 -19.26 4.85
N ASN A 184 2.78 -19.71 5.32
CA ASN A 184 3.79 -20.28 4.44
C ASN A 184 3.27 -21.51 3.70
N VAL A 185 3.94 -21.91 2.63
CA VAL A 185 3.48 -22.98 1.74
C VAL A 185 3.34 -24.36 2.41
N LEU A 186 3.96 -24.59 3.57
CA LEU A 186 3.85 -25.84 4.33
C LEU A 186 2.65 -25.83 5.28
N SER A 187 2.02 -24.70 5.51
CA SER A 187 1.00 -24.51 6.54
C SER A 187 -0.40 -24.41 5.95
N PRO A 188 -1.44 -24.97 6.59
CA PRO A 188 -2.81 -24.92 6.11
C PRO A 188 -3.39 -23.49 6.17
N ASP A 189 -4.47 -23.27 5.44
CA ASP A 189 -5.11 -21.96 5.26
C ASP A 189 -5.54 -21.33 6.59
N ASN A 190 -6.12 -22.11 7.49
CA ASN A 190 -6.65 -21.69 8.79
C ASN A 190 -5.60 -21.42 9.88
N THR A 191 -4.31 -21.50 9.55
CA THR A 191 -3.21 -21.42 10.52
C THR A 191 -3.34 -20.22 11.47
N PHE A 192 -3.60 -19.02 10.93
CA PHE A 192 -3.68 -17.82 11.77
C PHE A 192 -5.05 -17.60 12.41
N VAL A 193 -6.11 -18.08 11.78
CA VAL A 193 -7.48 -18.01 12.32
C VAL A 193 -7.62 -18.86 13.58
N ASP A 194 -7.10 -20.07 13.52
CA ASP A 194 -7.13 -21.03 14.64
C ASP A 194 -5.99 -20.80 15.65
N GLY A 195 -5.16 -19.78 15.44
CA GLY A 195 -4.02 -19.48 16.31
C GLY A 195 -2.94 -20.55 16.30
N LEU A 196 -2.83 -21.32 15.23
CA LEU A 196 -1.85 -22.39 15.11
C LEU A 196 -0.46 -21.83 14.79
N ARG A 197 0.56 -22.59 15.19
CA ARG A 197 1.94 -22.27 14.77
C ARG A 197 2.18 -22.76 13.35
N GLN A 198 2.78 -21.91 12.51
CA GLN A 198 3.19 -22.33 11.17
C GLN A 198 4.18 -23.50 11.21
N ARG A 199 4.08 -24.41 10.24
CA ARG A 199 5.07 -25.45 10.04
C ARG A 199 6.43 -24.82 9.69
N PRO A 200 7.54 -25.30 10.25
CA PRO A 200 8.86 -24.70 10.04
C PRO A 200 9.32 -24.83 8.60
N LEU A 201 9.67 -23.69 8.01
CA LEU A 201 10.23 -23.59 6.65
C LEU A 201 11.65 -23.02 6.73
N SER A 202 12.66 -23.88 6.50
CA SER A 202 14.05 -23.50 6.61
C SER A 202 14.55 -22.76 5.35
N LYS A 203 15.53 -21.86 5.52
CA LYS A 203 16.21 -21.18 4.39
C LYS A 203 16.80 -22.19 3.40
N LYS A 204 17.36 -23.33 3.88
CA LYS A 204 17.91 -24.38 3.04
C LYS A 204 16.84 -25.00 2.11
N LYS A 205 15.60 -25.16 2.61
CA LYS A 205 14.49 -25.68 1.82
C LYS A 205 14.09 -24.69 0.73
N ILE A 206 13.98 -23.41 1.07
CA ILE A 206 13.68 -22.35 0.09
C ILE A 206 14.76 -22.31 -0.99
N ALA A 207 16.03 -22.30 -0.61
CA ALA A 207 17.15 -22.30 -1.55
C ALA A 207 17.14 -23.52 -2.49
N ALA A 208 16.66 -24.67 -2.03
CA ALA A 208 16.51 -25.87 -2.87
C ALA A 208 15.34 -25.78 -3.86
N TRP A 209 14.38 -24.89 -3.64
CA TRP A 209 13.19 -24.76 -4.48
C TRP A 209 13.22 -23.55 -5.42
N ILE A 210 13.93 -22.49 -5.05
CA ILE A 210 13.82 -21.17 -5.67
C ILE A 210 14.25 -21.15 -7.15
N ASP A 211 15.19 -22.02 -7.53
CA ASP A 211 15.76 -22.11 -8.88
C ASP A 211 15.04 -23.13 -9.78
N HIS A 212 14.02 -23.80 -9.26
CA HIS A 212 13.26 -24.82 -9.97
C HIS A 212 11.82 -24.38 -10.25
N ASP A 213 11.20 -25.00 -11.24
CA ASP A 213 9.74 -24.98 -11.34
C ASP A 213 9.18 -25.69 -10.10
N PHE A 214 8.38 -24.96 -9.32
CA PHE A 214 7.91 -25.51 -8.04
C PHE A 214 6.94 -26.68 -8.24
N ASP A 215 6.27 -26.76 -9.37
CA ASP A 215 5.39 -27.87 -9.71
C ASP A 215 6.15 -29.20 -9.80
N ASP A 216 7.43 -29.15 -10.16
CA ASP A 216 8.29 -30.36 -10.30
C ASP A 216 8.92 -30.76 -8.96
N VAL A 217 9.13 -29.82 -8.03
CA VAL A 217 9.86 -30.06 -6.78
C VAL A 217 8.98 -30.02 -5.53
N ALA A 218 7.70 -29.71 -5.67
CA ALA A 218 6.77 -29.66 -4.56
C ALA A 218 6.65 -31.03 -3.88
N PRO A 219 6.69 -31.08 -2.53
CA PRO A 219 6.63 -32.36 -1.79
C PRO A 219 5.33 -33.14 -1.97
N ASN A 220 4.22 -32.45 -2.21
CA ASN A 220 2.89 -33.01 -2.41
C ASN A 220 1.91 -31.94 -2.94
N ASP A 221 0.70 -32.37 -3.30
CA ASP A 221 -0.35 -31.52 -3.87
C ASP A 221 -0.84 -30.42 -2.90
N GLU A 222 -0.86 -30.69 -1.59
CA GLU A 222 -1.23 -29.68 -0.59
C GLU A 222 -0.26 -28.48 -0.64
N VAL A 223 1.03 -28.77 -0.65
CA VAL A 223 2.08 -27.73 -0.69
C VAL A 223 2.08 -27.00 -2.04
N LYS A 224 1.83 -27.68 -3.13
CA LYS A 224 1.65 -27.08 -4.46
C LYS A 224 0.45 -26.12 -4.48
N ARG A 225 -0.70 -26.54 -3.96
CA ARG A 225 -1.87 -25.69 -3.82
C ARG A 225 -1.59 -24.45 -2.96
N ASN A 226 -0.91 -24.63 -1.83
CA ASN A 226 -0.56 -23.52 -0.94
C ASN A 226 0.40 -22.53 -1.61
N TYR A 227 1.31 -23.01 -2.44
CA TYR A 227 2.18 -22.15 -3.25
C TYR A 227 1.37 -21.32 -4.24
N GLN A 228 0.44 -21.93 -4.96
CA GLN A 228 -0.44 -21.21 -5.91
C GLN A 228 -1.33 -20.18 -5.19
N ARG A 229 -1.83 -20.50 -3.99
CA ARG A 229 -2.53 -19.53 -3.14
C ARG A 229 -1.65 -18.33 -2.83
N ASN A 230 -0.43 -18.56 -2.34
CA ASN A 230 0.49 -17.50 -1.95
C ASN A 230 0.94 -16.68 -3.15
N LEU A 231 1.19 -17.31 -4.28
CA LEU A 231 1.57 -16.64 -5.52
C LEU A 231 0.50 -15.63 -5.93
N LYS A 232 -0.76 -16.03 -5.94
CA LYS A 232 -1.88 -15.12 -6.25
C LYS A 232 -2.04 -13.97 -5.25
N LEU A 233 -1.74 -14.19 -3.98
CA LEU A 233 -1.97 -13.17 -2.95
C LEU A 233 -0.81 -12.20 -2.81
N ILE A 234 0.43 -12.62 -3.10
CA ILE A 234 1.67 -11.91 -2.79
C ILE A 234 2.31 -11.29 -4.04
N ASP A 235 2.33 -12.02 -5.16
CA ASP A 235 2.89 -11.47 -6.39
C ASP A 235 1.90 -10.53 -7.05
N LEU A 236 2.25 -9.25 -7.09
CA LEU A 236 1.38 -8.19 -7.60
C LEU A 236 1.10 -8.28 -9.12
N THR A 237 1.83 -9.15 -9.84
CA THR A 237 1.51 -9.45 -11.25
C THR A 237 0.26 -10.31 -11.41
N TYR A 238 -0.27 -10.87 -10.31
CA TYR A 238 -1.52 -11.65 -10.29
C TYR A 238 -2.77 -10.81 -9.99
N THR A 239 -2.66 -9.48 -9.98
CA THR A 239 -3.86 -8.63 -10.02
C THR A 239 -4.73 -9.06 -11.20
N PRO A 240 -6.04 -9.34 -11.01
CA PRO A 240 -6.90 -9.79 -12.09
C PRO A 240 -6.87 -8.83 -13.29
N ASP A 241 -6.82 -9.38 -14.51
CA ASP A 241 -6.70 -8.57 -15.74
C ASP A 241 -7.83 -7.55 -15.86
N GLU A 242 -9.07 -7.92 -15.58
CA GLU A 242 -10.24 -7.04 -15.61
C GLU A 242 -10.09 -5.87 -14.61
N LEU A 243 -9.52 -6.14 -13.43
CA LEU A 243 -9.26 -5.11 -12.42
C LEU A 243 -8.11 -4.19 -12.84
N SER A 244 -7.08 -4.75 -13.47
CA SER A 244 -5.96 -3.97 -14.03
C SER A 244 -6.44 -3.03 -15.14
N GLU A 245 -7.32 -3.48 -16.02
CA GLU A 245 -7.95 -2.64 -17.04
C GLU A 245 -8.79 -1.52 -16.41
N GLU A 246 -9.61 -1.82 -15.40
CA GLU A 246 -10.40 -0.82 -14.66
C GLU A 246 -9.51 0.23 -13.96
N ILE A 247 -8.38 -0.20 -13.40
CA ILE A 247 -7.38 0.69 -12.79
C ILE A 247 -6.82 1.65 -13.85
N LEU A 248 -6.41 1.15 -15.02
CA LEU A 248 -5.88 1.96 -16.10
C LEU A 248 -6.91 2.96 -16.64
N ASP A 249 -8.14 2.52 -16.83
CA ASP A 249 -9.23 3.37 -17.30
C ASP A 249 -9.58 4.45 -16.28
N THR A 250 -9.62 4.09 -15.01
CA THR A 250 -9.82 5.06 -13.91
C THR A 250 -8.68 6.08 -13.87
N TYR A 251 -7.43 5.64 -13.96
CA TYR A 251 -6.28 6.54 -13.97
C TYR A 251 -6.30 7.49 -15.20
N ARG A 252 -6.63 6.98 -16.39
CA ARG A 252 -6.68 7.77 -17.63
C ARG A 252 -7.82 8.79 -17.61
N SER A 253 -8.99 8.41 -17.11
CA SER A 253 -10.18 9.27 -17.03
C SER A 253 -10.15 10.27 -15.87
N THR A 254 -9.41 9.99 -14.80
CA THR A 254 -9.28 10.90 -13.65
C THR A 254 -8.44 12.12 -14.02
N SER A 255 -9.03 13.30 -13.91
CA SER A 255 -8.32 14.56 -14.05
C SER A 255 -7.66 14.96 -12.71
N ALA A 256 -6.54 15.66 -12.79
CA ALA A 256 -5.99 16.35 -11.63
C ALA A 256 -6.98 17.41 -11.15
N GLY A 257 -7.01 17.64 -9.83
CA GLY A 257 -7.87 18.68 -9.25
C GLY A 257 -7.46 20.09 -9.67
N ASP A 258 -8.33 21.04 -9.41
CA ASP A 258 -8.10 22.46 -9.73
C ASP A 258 -7.35 23.16 -8.58
N ARG A 259 -6.15 23.66 -8.87
CA ARG A 259 -5.33 24.43 -7.90
C ARG A 259 -6.04 25.68 -7.35
N SER A 260 -7.01 26.24 -8.06
CA SER A 260 -7.75 27.41 -7.60
C SER A 260 -8.54 27.15 -6.31
N LYS A 261 -8.87 25.89 -6.02
CA LYS A 261 -9.58 25.47 -4.81
C LYS A 261 -8.71 25.48 -3.56
N LEU A 262 -7.38 25.38 -3.68
CA LEU A 262 -6.46 25.23 -2.55
C LEU A 262 -6.53 26.37 -1.54
N LEU A 263 -6.50 27.61 -2.01
CA LEU A 263 -6.47 28.77 -1.11
C LEU A 263 -7.73 28.83 -0.22
N ASN A 264 -8.90 28.66 -0.83
CA ASN A 264 -10.15 28.66 -0.10
C ASN A 264 -10.23 27.50 0.91
N TYR A 265 -9.78 26.32 0.51
CA TYR A 265 -9.71 25.15 1.40
C TYR A 265 -8.77 25.41 2.58
N PHE A 266 -7.57 25.96 2.37
CA PHE A 266 -6.62 26.25 3.44
C PHE A 266 -7.14 27.30 4.40
N ILE A 267 -7.81 28.34 3.89
CA ILE A 267 -8.46 29.37 4.74
C ILE A 267 -9.59 28.74 5.57
N GLN A 268 -10.47 27.96 4.95
CA GLN A 268 -11.59 27.29 5.61
C GLN A 268 -11.13 26.33 6.72
N LYS A 269 -10.04 25.59 6.47
CA LYS A 269 -9.47 24.64 7.43
C LYS A 269 -8.39 25.25 8.34
N ARG A 270 -8.18 26.57 8.29
CA ARG A 270 -7.21 27.31 9.12
C ARG A 270 -5.77 26.79 9.00
N LEU A 271 -5.38 26.38 7.82
CA LEU A 271 -4.05 25.82 7.51
C LEU A 271 -3.04 26.95 7.17
N SER A 272 -2.89 27.94 8.03
CA SER A 272 -2.07 29.13 7.78
C SER A 272 -0.63 28.82 7.38
N ASN A 273 0.01 27.87 8.07
CA ASN A 273 1.39 27.47 7.76
C ASN A 273 1.55 26.85 6.37
N LEU A 274 0.50 26.17 5.85
CA LEU A 274 0.51 25.60 4.51
C LEU A 274 0.15 26.65 3.45
N THR A 275 -0.58 27.69 3.83
CA THR A 275 -0.93 28.80 2.93
C THR A 275 0.32 29.55 2.46
N GLU A 276 1.33 29.72 3.33
CA GLU A 276 2.61 30.35 2.97
C GLU A 276 3.38 29.54 1.92
N SER A 277 3.15 28.22 1.88
CA SER A 277 3.80 27.29 0.96
C SER A 277 2.87 26.77 -0.13
N ILE A 278 1.76 27.46 -0.42
CA ILE A 278 0.72 26.99 -1.36
C ILE A 278 1.25 26.71 -2.78
N GLY A 279 2.32 27.38 -3.18
CA GLY A 279 2.98 27.16 -4.46
C GLY A 279 3.68 25.79 -4.59
N GLU A 280 3.90 25.13 -3.46
CA GLU A 280 4.58 23.84 -3.41
C GLU A 280 3.61 22.62 -3.54
N PHE A 281 2.28 22.90 -3.57
CA PHE A 281 1.24 21.90 -3.80
C PHE A 281 0.89 21.70 -5.26
#